data_3f09997665e3c195f4dd0c30afb24169
#
_entry.id   3f09997665e3c195f4dd0c30afb24169
#
_cell.length_a   1.000
_cell.length_b   1.000
_cell.length_c   1.000
_cell.angle_alpha   90.00
_cell.angle_beta   90.00
_cell.angle_gamma   90.00
#
_symmetry.space_group_name_H-M   'P 1'
#
loop_
_entity.id
_entity.type
_entity.pdbx_description
1 polymer ?
#
loop_
_entity_poly.entity_id
_entity_poly.type
_entity_poly.pdbx_seq_one_letter_code
_entity_poly.pdbx_strand_id
1 'polypeptide(L)'
;ICVSLVIVYIILRSMGMNLTSLSVLCGGLGVGIGLKLQKIASNFISGFIILIDKSVKIGDRVVISNITGIITQITTRYTVMEAFDGSEIIIPNEQFITNTIINQTHTNQEIGLELGVSVGYSSDLRKVIELINEIIANHKLVNKNKSPTISIKNLGASGIDIFIRVWP
;
A
#
# COMPACT_ATOMS: atom_id res chain seq x y z
N ILE A 1 -9.91 -29.79 23.20
CA ILE A 1 -9.72 -28.85 24.32
C ILE A 1 -11.05 -28.15 24.65
N CYS A 2 -11.70 -27.42 23.73
CA CYS A 2 -12.98 -26.74 24.01
C CYS A 2 -14.09 -27.68 24.49
N VAL A 3 -14.25 -28.82 23.81
CA VAL A 3 -15.25 -29.85 24.20
C VAL A 3 -14.97 -30.41 25.59
N SER A 4 -13.70 -30.66 25.93
CA SER A 4 -13.31 -31.13 27.25
C SER A 4 -13.64 -30.12 28.36
N LEU A 5 -13.43 -28.82 28.12
CA LEU A 5 -13.76 -27.74 29.04
C LEU A 5 -15.28 -27.63 29.28
N VAL A 6 -16.08 -27.78 28.22
CA VAL A 6 -17.56 -27.80 28.32
C VAL A 6 -18.05 -28.99 29.15
N ILE A 7 -17.48 -30.19 28.93
CA ILE A 7 -17.82 -31.39 29.69
C ILE A 7 -17.50 -31.19 31.16
N VAL A 8 -16.29 -30.68 31.47
CA VAL A 8 -15.89 -30.39 32.86
C VAL A 8 -16.83 -29.37 33.49
N TYR A 9 -17.22 -28.33 32.80
CA TYR A 9 -18.18 -27.33 33.26
C TYR A 9 -19.54 -27.98 33.62
N ILE A 10 -20.08 -28.84 32.72
CA ILE A 10 -21.35 -29.54 32.95
C ILE A 10 -21.26 -30.45 34.19
N ILE A 11 -20.16 -31.21 34.34
CA ILE A 11 -19.95 -32.09 35.50
C ILE A 11 -19.92 -31.29 36.80
N LEU A 12 -19.14 -30.21 36.89
CA LEU A 12 -19.03 -29.37 38.06
C LEU A 12 -20.37 -28.74 38.43
N ARG A 13 -21.17 -28.33 37.45
CA ARG A 13 -22.51 -27.78 37.67
C ARG A 13 -23.48 -28.84 38.21
N SER A 14 -23.40 -30.09 37.70
CA SER A 14 -24.24 -31.20 38.19
C SER A 14 -23.93 -31.60 39.63
N MET A 15 -22.72 -31.33 40.11
CA MET A 15 -22.30 -31.51 41.52
C MET A 15 -22.79 -30.39 42.45
N GLY A 16 -23.61 -29.44 41.96
CA GLY A 16 -24.19 -28.35 42.76
C GLY A 16 -23.21 -27.21 43.09
N MET A 17 -22.05 -27.16 42.41
CA MET A 17 -21.08 -26.07 42.62
C MET A 17 -21.56 -24.76 41.99
N ASN A 18 -21.46 -23.66 42.73
CA ASN A 18 -21.74 -22.34 42.16
C ASN A 18 -20.53 -21.82 41.39
N LEU A 19 -20.59 -21.98 40.05
CA LEU A 19 -19.50 -21.62 39.17
C LEU A 19 -19.55 -20.14 38.68
N THR A 20 -20.42 -19.32 39.25
CA THR A 20 -20.61 -17.91 38.84
C THR A 20 -19.31 -17.13 38.94
N SER A 21 -18.62 -17.22 40.07
CA SER A 21 -17.34 -16.51 40.27
C SER A 21 -16.26 -16.98 39.30
N LEU A 22 -16.22 -18.28 39.00
CA LEU A 22 -15.29 -18.86 38.03
C LEU A 22 -15.62 -18.38 36.61
N SER A 23 -16.90 -18.31 36.25
CA SER A 23 -17.36 -17.83 34.96
C SER A 23 -16.99 -16.35 34.72
N VAL A 24 -17.16 -15.51 35.75
CA VAL A 24 -16.76 -14.09 35.69
C VAL A 24 -15.25 -13.96 35.51
N LEU A 25 -14.47 -14.72 36.28
CA LEU A 25 -13.02 -14.71 36.13
C LEU A 25 -12.55 -15.18 34.76
N CYS A 26 -13.10 -16.30 34.25
CA CYS A 26 -12.78 -16.82 32.91
C CYS A 26 -13.22 -15.85 31.82
N GLY A 27 -14.35 -15.17 32.00
CA GLY A 27 -14.83 -14.11 31.08
C GLY A 27 -13.84 -12.95 31.02
N GLY A 28 -13.40 -12.44 32.15
CA GLY A 28 -12.42 -11.36 32.22
C GLY A 28 -11.06 -11.75 31.62
N LEU A 29 -10.58 -12.94 31.92
CA LEU A 29 -9.35 -13.47 31.30
C LEU A 29 -9.51 -13.65 29.79
N GLY A 30 -10.67 -14.16 29.36
CA GLY A 30 -10.98 -14.33 27.92
C GLY A 30 -10.93 -13.02 27.15
N VAL A 31 -11.52 -11.96 27.69
CA VAL A 31 -11.45 -10.61 27.10
C VAL A 31 -10.00 -10.12 27.07
N GLY A 32 -9.26 -10.24 28.17
CA GLY A 32 -7.86 -9.80 28.24
C GLY A 32 -6.95 -10.50 27.23
N ILE A 33 -7.10 -11.82 27.05
CA ILE A 33 -6.37 -12.61 26.07
C ILE A 33 -6.83 -12.23 24.65
N GLY A 34 -8.15 -12.09 24.42
CA GLY A 34 -8.73 -11.71 23.12
C GLY A 34 -8.20 -10.39 22.62
N LEU A 35 -8.10 -9.37 23.46
CA LEU A 35 -7.54 -8.06 23.10
C LEU A 35 -6.05 -8.16 22.72
N LYS A 36 -5.27 -9.02 23.40
CA LYS A 36 -3.85 -9.23 23.02
C LYS A 36 -3.69 -10.00 21.71
N LEU A 37 -4.59 -10.94 21.43
CA LEU A 37 -4.57 -11.73 20.19
C LEU A 37 -5.19 -10.98 18.99
N GLN A 38 -5.90 -9.88 19.24
CA GLN A 38 -6.61 -9.12 18.22
C GLN A 38 -5.73 -8.74 17.03
N LYS A 39 -4.54 -8.19 17.26
CA LYS A 39 -3.61 -7.81 16.18
C LYS A 39 -3.13 -9.00 15.35
N ILE A 40 -2.93 -10.13 15.98
CA ILE A 40 -2.51 -11.36 15.29
C ILE A 40 -3.64 -11.81 14.37
N ALA A 41 -4.86 -11.91 14.90
CA ALA A 41 -6.05 -12.29 14.14
C ALA A 41 -6.31 -11.29 12.98
N SER A 42 -6.21 -10.00 13.26
CA SER A 42 -6.39 -8.93 12.26
C SER A 42 -5.44 -9.12 11.07
N ASN A 43 -4.16 -9.36 11.32
CA ASN A 43 -3.18 -9.55 10.24
C ASN A 43 -3.45 -10.80 9.39
N PHE A 44 -3.91 -11.90 10.00
CA PHE A 44 -4.31 -13.10 9.26
C PHE A 44 -5.55 -12.85 8.40
N ILE A 45 -6.58 -12.24 8.97
CA ILE A 45 -7.82 -11.91 8.26
C ILE A 45 -7.52 -10.94 7.10
N SER A 46 -6.72 -9.92 7.36
CA SER A 46 -6.30 -8.94 6.35
C SER A 46 -5.53 -9.60 5.20
N GLY A 47 -4.61 -10.52 5.51
CA GLY A 47 -3.89 -11.28 4.48
C GLY A 47 -4.83 -12.10 3.61
N PHE A 48 -5.83 -12.72 4.19
CA PHE A 48 -6.84 -13.48 3.46
C PHE A 48 -7.70 -12.58 2.55
N ILE A 49 -8.12 -11.41 3.06
CA ILE A 49 -8.86 -10.41 2.27
C ILE A 49 -8.04 -9.93 1.09
N ILE A 50 -6.76 -9.55 1.29
CA ILE A 50 -5.87 -9.10 0.22
C ILE A 50 -5.77 -10.15 -0.90
N LEU A 51 -5.63 -11.42 -0.54
CA LEU A 51 -5.50 -12.52 -1.50
C LEU A 51 -6.78 -12.80 -2.30
N ILE A 52 -7.96 -12.62 -1.66
CA ILE A 52 -9.26 -12.82 -2.32
C ILE A 52 -9.60 -11.62 -3.20
N ASP A 53 -9.58 -10.42 -2.64
CA ASP A 53 -10.01 -9.21 -3.33
C ASP A 53 -9.00 -8.74 -4.36
N LYS A 54 -7.73 -9.22 -4.24
CA LYS A 54 -6.63 -8.82 -5.10
C LYS A 54 -6.48 -7.30 -5.20
N SER A 55 -6.76 -6.60 -4.08
CA SER A 55 -6.61 -5.15 -3.97
C SER A 55 -5.17 -4.70 -4.25
N VAL A 56 -4.21 -5.55 -3.93
CA VAL A 56 -2.80 -5.46 -4.33
C VAL A 56 -2.30 -6.82 -4.80
N LYS A 57 -1.35 -6.84 -5.73
CA LYS A 57 -0.76 -8.05 -6.31
C LYS A 57 0.76 -7.97 -6.26
N ILE A 58 1.40 -9.14 -6.36
CA ILE A 58 2.85 -9.19 -6.55
C ILE A 58 3.20 -8.53 -7.88
N GLY A 59 4.18 -7.64 -7.86
CA GLY A 59 4.58 -6.80 -8.98
C GLY A 59 3.89 -5.42 -9.01
N ASP A 60 2.87 -5.18 -8.18
CA ASP A 60 2.25 -3.86 -8.09
C ASP A 60 3.20 -2.84 -7.47
N ARG A 61 3.24 -1.65 -8.07
CA ARG A 61 3.90 -0.48 -7.48
C ARG A 61 2.91 0.26 -6.59
N VAL A 62 3.23 0.32 -5.31
CA VAL A 62 2.37 0.92 -4.30
C VAL A 62 3.08 1.98 -3.48
N VAL A 63 2.29 2.93 -2.97
CA VAL A 63 2.74 3.89 -1.96
C VAL A 63 1.92 3.64 -0.69
N ILE A 64 2.59 3.32 0.39
CA ILE A 64 2.01 3.13 1.72
C ILE A 64 2.87 3.86 2.74
N SER A 65 2.24 4.63 3.64
CA SER A 65 2.97 5.40 4.68
C SER A 65 4.12 6.26 4.12
N ASN A 66 3.90 6.87 2.93
CA ASN A 66 4.88 7.68 2.19
C ASN A 66 6.11 6.91 1.66
N ILE A 67 6.07 5.60 1.70
CA ILE A 67 7.12 4.76 1.13
C ILE A 67 6.61 4.18 -0.18
N THR A 68 7.40 4.31 -1.24
CA THR A 68 7.09 3.78 -2.56
C THR A 68 7.94 2.54 -2.84
N GLY A 69 7.33 1.48 -3.33
CA GLY A 69 8.04 0.26 -3.70
C GLY A 69 7.18 -0.69 -4.51
N ILE A 70 7.76 -1.84 -4.84
CA ILE A 70 7.12 -2.91 -5.59
C ILE A 70 6.84 -4.07 -4.65
N ILE A 71 5.64 -4.63 -4.69
CA ILE A 71 5.27 -5.80 -3.89
C ILE A 71 5.99 -7.02 -4.46
N THR A 72 6.84 -7.64 -3.65
CA THR A 72 7.60 -8.84 -4.03
C THR A 72 6.96 -10.12 -3.47
N GLN A 73 6.34 -10.05 -2.29
CA GLN A 73 5.73 -11.20 -1.67
C GLN A 73 4.51 -10.81 -0.82
N ILE A 74 3.47 -11.63 -0.85
CA ILE A 74 2.30 -11.53 0.04
C ILE A 74 2.19 -12.84 0.83
N THR A 75 2.24 -12.74 2.16
CA THR A 75 2.08 -13.86 3.07
C THR A 75 0.79 -13.73 3.88
N THR A 76 0.47 -14.70 4.71
CA THR A 76 -0.74 -14.65 5.55
C THR A 76 -0.73 -13.57 6.62
N ARG A 77 0.42 -13.05 7.03
CA ARG A 77 0.54 -12.07 8.12
C ARG A 77 1.16 -10.75 7.70
N TYR A 78 2.00 -10.75 6.70
CA TYR A 78 2.74 -9.60 6.21
C TYR A 78 2.92 -9.64 4.70
N THR A 79 3.13 -8.50 4.13
CA THR A 79 3.50 -8.30 2.73
C THR A 79 4.90 -7.70 2.68
N VAL A 80 5.73 -8.18 1.76
CA VAL A 80 7.07 -7.65 1.52
C VAL A 80 7.02 -6.73 0.31
N MET A 81 7.58 -5.56 0.48
CA MET A 81 7.73 -4.54 -0.56
C MET A 81 9.21 -4.20 -0.71
N GLU A 82 9.72 -4.19 -1.92
CA GLU A 82 11.06 -3.73 -2.25
C GLU A 82 11.02 -2.25 -2.63
N ALA A 83 11.76 -1.42 -1.90
CA ALA A 83 11.92 -0.01 -2.19
C ALA A 83 12.95 0.20 -3.31
N PHE A 84 12.98 1.41 -3.90
CA PHE A 84 13.90 1.71 -5.02
C PHE A 84 15.39 1.77 -4.63
N ASP A 85 15.69 1.83 -3.36
CA ASP A 85 17.08 1.73 -2.83
C ASP A 85 17.52 0.28 -2.62
N GLY A 86 16.67 -0.70 -2.96
CA GLY A 86 16.90 -2.13 -2.79
C GLY A 86 16.59 -2.66 -1.37
N SER A 87 16.07 -1.84 -0.48
CA SER A 87 15.67 -2.32 0.85
C SER A 87 14.34 -3.07 0.79
N GLU A 88 14.24 -4.18 1.55
CA GLU A 88 12.99 -4.90 1.76
C GLU A 88 12.25 -4.37 2.97
N ILE A 89 10.99 -4.02 2.77
CA ILE A 89 10.11 -3.48 3.81
C ILE A 89 9.03 -4.49 4.10
N ILE A 90 8.98 -4.96 5.36
CA ILE A 90 7.99 -5.91 5.83
C ILE A 90 6.83 -5.14 6.46
N ILE A 91 5.68 -5.22 5.84
CA ILE A 91 4.48 -4.46 6.22
C ILE A 91 3.42 -5.44 6.72
N PRO A 92 2.92 -5.30 7.96
CA PRO A 92 1.79 -6.09 8.45
C PRO A 92 0.56 -5.94 7.55
N ASN A 93 -0.12 -7.04 7.23
CA ASN A 93 -1.26 -7.02 6.31
C ASN A 93 -2.40 -6.12 6.77
N GLU A 94 -2.59 -5.96 8.08
CA GLU A 94 -3.56 -5.04 8.66
C GLU A 94 -3.41 -3.61 8.11
N GLN A 95 -2.17 -3.15 7.87
CA GLN A 95 -1.92 -1.81 7.34
C GLN A 95 -2.46 -1.62 5.92
N PHE A 96 -2.52 -2.68 5.12
CA PHE A 96 -3.09 -2.64 3.77
C PHE A 96 -4.62 -2.49 3.77
N ILE A 97 -5.29 -2.87 4.87
CA ILE A 97 -6.75 -2.76 4.99
C ILE A 97 -7.15 -1.48 5.73
N THR A 98 -6.35 -1.02 6.70
CA THR A 98 -6.70 0.12 7.55
C THR A 98 -6.18 1.46 7.04
N ASN A 99 -5.13 1.47 6.23
CA ASN A 99 -4.52 2.69 5.71
C ASN A 99 -4.92 2.94 4.25
N THR A 100 -4.79 4.20 3.83
CA THR A 100 -4.88 4.54 2.40
C THR A 100 -3.64 4.04 1.67
N ILE A 101 -3.85 3.27 0.60
CA ILE A 101 -2.80 2.79 -0.29
C ILE A 101 -3.03 3.39 -1.66
N ILE A 102 -1.97 3.93 -2.24
CA ILE A 102 -1.99 4.35 -3.63
C ILE A 102 -1.37 3.22 -4.45
N ASN A 103 -2.21 2.46 -5.15
CA ASN A 103 -1.74 1.46 -6.09
C ASN A 103 -1.61 2.11 -7.47
N GLN A 104 -0.39 2.26 -7.95
CA GLN A 104 -0.09 2.97 -9.20
C GLN A 104 -0.23 2.07 -10.44
N THR A 105 -0.29 0.76 -10.26
CA THR A 105 -0.30 -0.23 -11.35
C THR A 105 -1.52 -1.16 -11.33
N HIS A 106 -2.48 -0.94 -10.43
CA HIS A 106 -3.64 -1.82 -10.24
C HIS A 106 -4.47 -2.05 -11.51
N THR A 107 -4.78 -0.98 -12.22
CA THR A 107 -5.62 -1.02 -13.42
C THR A 107 -4.79 -0.85 -14.68
N ASN A 108 -3.69 -0.10 -14.61
CA ASN A 108 -2.86 0.22 -15.76
C ASN A 108 -1.39 0.17 -15.32
N GLN A 109 -0.58 -0.62 -16.01
CA GLN A 109 0.85 -0.76 -15.70
C GLN A 109 1.69 0.44 -16.16
N GLU A 110 1.08 1.33 -16.93
CA GLU A 110 1.76 2.52 -17.44
C GLU A 110 1.72 3.65 -16.41
N ILE A 111 2.85 3.92 -15.82
CA ILE A 111 3.04 5.02 -14.86
C ILE A 111 3.57 6.23 -15.60
N GLY A 112 2.87 7.37 -15.48
CA GLY A 112 3.39 8.63 -16.01
C GLY A 112 4.67 9.04 -15.29
N LEU A 113 5.76 9.19 -16.04
CA LEU A 113 7.02 9.74 -15.54
C LEU A 113 6.93 11.25 -15.55
N GLU A 114 7.18 11.87 -14.41
CA GLU A 114 7.16 13.32 -14.24
C GLU A 114 8.59 13.86 -14.23
N LEU A 115 8.85 14.83 -15.10
CA LEU A 115 10.14 15.50 -15.23
C LEU A 115 9.94 17.00 -15.04
N GLY A 116 10.89 17.67 -14.42
CA GLY A 116 10.93 19.12 -14.28
C GLY A 116 12.15 19.68 -15.02
N VAL A 117 11.95 20.74 -15.79
CA VAL A 117 13.02 21.51 -16.46
C VAL A 117 12.80 22.98 -16.16
N SER A 118 13.83 23.68 -15.71
CA SER A 118 13.78 25.13 -15.50
C SER A 118 14.51 25.85 -16.61
N VAL A 119 13.88 26.86 -17.20
CA VAL A 119 14.46 27.71 -18.26
C VAL A 119 14.46 29.18 -17.83
N GLY A 120 15.44 29.93 -18.30
CA GLY A 120 15.55 31.35 -17.96
C GLY A 120 14.40 32.17 -18.58
N TYR A 121 14.05 33.29 -17.96
CA TYR A 121 13.00 34.20 -18.44
C TYR A 121 13.26 34.79 -19.84
N SER A 122 14.52 34.81 -20.27
CA SER A 122 14.91 35.26 -21.62
C SER A 122 14.74 34.19 -22.70
N SER A 123 14.39 32.96 -22.31
CA SER A 123 14.23 31.84 -23.25
C SER A 123 12.94 31.96 -24.03
N ASP A 124 12.98 31.59 -25.31
CA ASP A 124 11.78 31.44 -26.13
C ASP A 124 11.04 30.15 -25.77
N LEU A 125 9.95 30.30 -25.01
CA LEU A 125 9.16 29.17 -24.52
C LEU A 125 8.58 28.31 -25.65
N ARG A 126 8.26 28.90 -26.82
CA ARG A 126 7.74 28.12 -27.95
C ARG A 126 8.80 27.16 -28.47
N LYS A 127 10.01 27.68 -28.64
CA LYS A 127 11.17 26.89 -29.08
C LYS A 127 11.55 25.82 -28.07
N VAL A 128 11.44 26.10 -26.76
CA VAL A 128 11.67 25.13 -25.70
C VAL A 128 10.64 23.98 -25.76
N ILE A 129 9.36 24.32 -25.91
CA ILE A 129 8.29 23.32 -26.00
C ILE A 129 8.45 22.46 -27.27
N GLU A 130 8.80 23.06 -28.39
CA GLU A 130 9.10 22.33 -29.65
C GLU A 130 10.24 21.35 -29.47
N LEU A 131 11.37 21.78 -28.88
CA LEU A 131 12.50 20.92 -28.60
C LEU A 131 12.15 19.77 -27.65
N ILE A 132 11.38 20.03 -26.59
CA ILE A 132 10.92 18.99 -25.66
C ILE A 132 10.07 17.96 -26.42
N ASN A 133 9.12 18.41 -27.24
CA ASN A 133 8.30 17.51 -28.05
C ASN A 133 9.13 16.67 -29.03
N GLU A 134 10.13 17.26 -29.68
CA GLU A 134 11.03 16.55 -30.58
C GLU A 134 11.84 15.47 -29.86
N ILE A 135 12.40 15.80 -28.68
CA ILE A 135 13.14 14.84 -27.85
C ILE A 135 12.23 13.67 -27.43
N ILE A 136 11.03 13.97 -26.96
CA ILE A 136 10.05 12.95 -26.53
C ILE A 136 9.65 12.06 -27.70
N ALA A 137 9.37 12.63 -28.87
CA ALA A 137 8.97 11.88 -30.07
C ALA A 137 10.06 10.93 -30.55
N ASN A 138 11.32 11.31 -30.41
CA ASN A 138 12.47 10.52 -30.85
C ASN A 138 12.95 9.51 -29.79
N HIS A 139 12.45 9.59 -28.55
CA HIS A 139 12.90 8.69 -27.48
C HIS A 139 12.26 7.31 -27.58
N LYS A 140 13.09 6.26 -27.57
CA LYS A 140 12.66 4.87 -27.81
C LYS A 140 11.76 4.29 -26.70
N LEU A 141 11.88 4.77 -25.47
CA LEU A 141 11.16 4.27 -24.30
C LEU A 141 9.82 4.98 -24.05
N VAL A 142 9.47 5.99 -24.85
CA VAL A 142 8.21 6.71 -24.68
C VAL A 142 7.12 6.07 -25.52
N ASN A 143 5.99 5.80 -24.89
CA ASN A 143 4.80 5.28 -25.56
C ASN A 143 4.21 6.35 -26.48
N LYS A 144 4.29 6.10 -27.79
CA LYS A 144 3.83 7.03 -28.84
C LYS A 144 2.30 7.12 -28.94
N ASN A 145 1.57 6.21 -28.32
CA ASN A 145 0.12 6.19 -28.32
C ASN A 145 -0.50 7.18 -27.32
N LYS A 146 0.33 7.73 -26.41
CA LYS A 146 -0.10 8.71 -25.41
C LYS A 146 0.61 10.04 -25.64
N SER A 147 -0.16 11.10 -25.78
CA SER A 147 0.38 12.45 -25.91
C SER A 147 1.06 12.89 -24.60
N PRO A 148 2.28 13.44 -24.67
CA PRO A 148 2.93 14.01 -23.49
C PRO A 148 2.15 15.23 -23.00
N THR A 149 2.20 15.48 -21.72
CA THR A 149 1.67 16.70 -21.12
C THR A 149 2.82 17.63 -20.78
N ILE A 150 2.85 18.82 -21.36
CA ILE A 150 3.84 19.85 -21.07
C ILE A 150 3.10 21.07 -20.56
N SER A 151 3.45 21.55 -19.37
CA SER A 151 2.83 22.72 -18.76
C SER A 151 3.82 23.54 -17.96
N ILE A 152 3.53 24.81 -17.76
CA ILE A 152 4.28 25.65 -16.82
C ILE A 152 3.82 25.29 -15.41
N LYS A 153 4.75 24.85 -14.57
CA LYS A 153 4.47 24.50 -13.19
C LYS A 153 4.50 25.70 -12.26
N ASN A 154 5.50 26.54 -12.45
CA ASN A 154 5.73 27.69 -11.60
C ASN A 154 6.58 28.75 -12.32
N LEU A 155 6.43 30.01 -11.91
CA LEU A 155 7.31 31.10 -12.27
C LEU A 155 8.22 31.35 -11.07
N GLY A 156 9.40 30.73 -11.09
CA GLY A 156 10.35 30.76 -9.98
C GLY A 156 11.18 32.05 -9.93
N ALA A 157 11.96 32.23 -8.88
CA ALA A 157 12.80 33.43 -8.71
C ALA A 157 13.87 33.59 -9.80
N SER A 158 14.35 32.49 -10.40
CA SER A 158 15.44 32.50 -11.39
C SER A 158 15.02 32.03 -12.78
N GLY A 159 13.78 31.57 -12.96
CA GLY A 159 13.32 31.04 -14.24
C GLY A 159 11.92 30.48 -14.20
N ILE A 160 11.53 29.88 -15.32
CA ILE A 160 10.22 29.27 -15.55
C ILE A 160 10.38 27.76 -15.40
N ASP A 161 9.64 27.17 -14.46
CA ASP A 161 9.64 25.74 -14.25
C ASP A 161 8.59 25.07 -15.15
N ILE A 162 9.06 24.21 -16.04
CA ILE A 162 8.22 23.44 -16.96
C ILE A 162 8.06 22.03 -16.40
N PHE A 163 6.81 21.59 -16.32
CA PHE A 163 6.42 20.24 -15.95
C PHE A 163 6.17 19.42 -17.21
N ILE A 164 6.76 18.26 -17.27
CA ILE A 164 6.64 17.33 -18.37
C ILE A 164 6.18 15.99 -17.80
N ARG A 165 5.08 15.44 -18.32
CA ARG A 165 4.64 14.09 -18.02
C ARG A 165 4.67 13.26 -19.30
N VAL A 166 5.40 12.14 -19.26
CA VAL A 166 5.49 11.16 -20.35
C VAL A 166 5.15 9.77 -19.84
N TRP A 167 4.72 8.90 -20.70
CA TRP A 167 4.44 7.50 -20.40
C TRP A 167 5.48 6.63 -21.09
N PRO A 168 6.29 5.85 -20.35
CA PRO A 168 7.22 4.89 -20.92
C PRO A 168 6.51 3.66 -21.44
#